data_84799d256ee271fcd0505eaa2da821f9
#
_entry.id   84799d256ee271fcd0505eaa2da821f9
#
_cell.length_a   1.000
_cell.length_b   1.000
_cell.length_c   1.000
_cell.angle_alpha   90.00
_cell.angle_beta   90.00
_cell.angle_gamma   90.00
#
_symmetry.space_group_name_H-M   'P 1'
#
loop_
_entity.id
_entity.type
_entity.pdbx_description
1 polymer ?
#
loop_
_entity_poly.entity_id
_entity_poly.type
_entity_poly.pdbx_seq_one_letter_code
_entity_poly.pdbx_strand_id
1 'polypeptide(L)'
;MKLATPVMNAVLVAVLISGCANAAQDTQLPVVTSTSFDTTTTSATAEPVELSTSTLAPVVAESLVTASTFIQQAPVSTMKLTTTTVASTSRPKLSVSQTTNLNPNGTSVTVRGSGYDIAKGVYVIVCTQAAPGAQSTCVGGVNIDGSSPSSVWVSSNPPSYAIGLTTDFQPDGSFNIVLQVVAKSGELDCTLVRCGVVTRSDHLRYTDRTQDVFVPITFNTNP
;
A
#
# COMPACT_ATOMS: atom_id res chain seq x y z
N MET A 1 46.59 54.46 -25.49
CA MET A 1 46.06 54.48 -24.12
C MET A 1 44.87 55.43 -24.08
N LYS A 2 43.65 54.89 -24.09
CA LYS A 2 42.41 55.61 -23.78
C LYS A 2 41.61 54.72 -22.81
N LEU A 3 41.49 55.21 -21.57
CA LEU A 3 40.66 54.61 -20.54
C LEU A 3 39.19 54.95 -20.85
N ALA A 4 38.33 53.98 -20.88
CA ALA A 4 36.89 54.13 -20.91
C ALA A 4 36.33 53.82 -19.53
N THR A 5 35.66 54.80 -18.94
CA THR A 5 34.95 54.75 -17.65
C THR A 5 33.56 54.10 -17.84
N PRO A 6 33.10 53.19 -17.00
CA PRO A 6 31.74 52.71 -17.05
C PRO A 6 30.79 53.67 -16.32
N VAL A 7 29.70 54.04 -16.98
CA VAL A 7 28.58 54.80 -16.43
C VAL A 7 27.69 53.85 -15.64
N MET A 8 27.53 54.15 -14.38
CA MET A 8 26.69 53.39 -13.44
C MET A 8 25.28 54.02 -13.50
N ASN A 9 24.33 53.28 -14.10
CA ASN A 9 22.90 53.63 -14.11
C ASN A 9 22.27 53.17 -12.81
N ALA A 10 21.94 54.11 -11.94
CA ALA A 10 21.12 53.84 -10.75
C ALA A 10 19.64 53.88 -11.15
N VAL A 11 18.98 52.73 -11.06
CA VAL A 11 17.52 52.65 -11.21
C VAL A 11 16.90 52.83 -9.82
N LEU A 12 16.20 53.95 -9.67
CA LEU A 12 15.41 54.26 -8.48
C LEU A 12 14.08 53.53 -8.58
N VAL A 13 13.86 52.54 -7.73
CA VAL A 13 12.55 51.85 -7.60
C VAL A 13 11.74 52.59 -6.54
N ALA A 14 10.71 53.30 -6.96
CA ALA A 14 9.73 53.92 -6.07
C ALA A 14 8.73 52.85 -5.59
N VAL A 15 8.73 52.58 -4.31
CA VAL A 15 7.74 51.71 -3.65
C VAL A 15 6.52 52.58 -3.31
N LEU A 16 5.42 52.38 -4.03
CA LEU A 16 4.12 52.97 -3.68
C LEU A 16 3.45 52.03 -2.68
N ILE A 17 3.36 52.47 -1.43
CA ILE A 17 2.59 51.84 -0.38
C ILE A 17 1.13 52.31 -0.53
N SER A 18 0.28 51.51 -1.17
CA SER A 18 -1.18 51.66 -1.15
C SER A 18 -1.74 51.02 0.09
N GLY A 19 -2.16 51.84 1.04
CA GLY A 19 -2.95 51.38 2.19
C GLY A 19 -4.36 51.01 1.72
N CYS A 20 -4.77 49.76 1.98
CA CYS A 20 -6.17 49.36 1.88
C CYS A 20 -6.75 49.25 3.29
N ALA A 21 -7.80 50.04 3.50
CA ALA A 21 -8.61 50.05 4.71
C ALA A 21 -9.31 48.73 4.95
N ASN A 22 -9.30 48.27 6.19
CA ASN A 22 -10.09 47.16 6.68
C ASN A 22 -11.59 47.45 6.57
N ALA A 23 -12.29 46.76 5.68
CA ALA A 23 -13.72 46.58 5.81
C ALA A 23 -13.94 45.22 6.53
N ALA A 24 -14.37 45.30 7.76
CA ALA A 24 -14.86 44.11 8.50
C ALA A 24 -16.13 43.63 7.82
N GLN A 25 -16.05 42.53 7.10
CA GLN A 25 -17.23 41.77 6.68
C GLN A 25 -17.55 40.73 7.77
N ASP A 26 -18.62 41.01 8.46
CA ASP A 26 -19.31 40.12 9.36
C ASP A 26 -19.86 38.94 8.52
N THR A 27 -19.11 37.83 8.50
CA THR A 27 -19.55 36.61 7.81
C THR A 27 -20.32 35.76 8.82
N GLN A 28 -21.64 35.94 8.85
CA GLN A 28 -22.58 35.04 9.54
C GLN A 28 -22.35 33.61 9.01
N LEU A 29 -21.93 32.72 9.90
CA LEU A 29 -21.89 31.29 9.69
C LEU A 29 -23.32 30.75 9.43
N PRO A 30 -23.52 29.92 8.42
CA PRO A 30 -24.82 29.27 8.26
C PRO A 30 -25.09 28.32 9.46
N VAL A 31 -26.23 28.56 10.11
CA VAL A 31 -26.78 27.68 11.13
C VAL A 31 -27.11 26.35 10.46
N VAL A 32 -26.35 25.31 10.80
CA VAL A 32 -26.66 23.93 10.41
C VAL A 32 -27.87 23.50 11.24
N THR A 33 -29.04 23.46 10.60
CA THR A 33 -30.25 22.88 11.17
C THR A 33 -30.05 21.38 11.28
N SER A 34 -29.88 20.86 12.47
CA SER A 34 -29.84 19.43 12.74
C SER A 34 -31.22 18.84 12.46
N THR A 35 -31.39 18.19 11.34
CA THR A 35 -32.54 17.32 11.10
C THR A 35 -32.38 16.06 11.94
N SER A 36 -33.22 15.95 12.96
CA SER A 36 -33.39 14.75 13.78
C SER A 36 -33.93 13.65 12.90
N PHE A 37 -33.17 12.58 12.66
CA PHE A 37 -33.70 11.36 12.05
C PHE A 37 -34.38 10.56 13.16
N ASP A 38 -35.70 10.44 13.07
CA ASP A 38 -36.49 9.52 13.88
C ASP A 38 -36.03 8.09 13.58
N THR A 39 -35.40 7.46 14.54
CA THR A 39 -35.07 6.03 14.50
C THR A 39 -36.34 5.24 14.78
N THR A 40 -37.01 4.80 13.73
CA THR A 40 -38.08 3.80 13.86
C THR A 40 -37.44 2.46 14.20
N THR A 41 -37.48 2.11 15.47
CA THR A 41 -37.09 0.79 15.97
C THR A 41 -38.13 -0.23 15.54
N THR A 42 -37.86 -0.97 14.47
CA THR A 42 -38.64 -2.16 14.11
C THR A 42 -38.13 -3.32 14.95
N SER A 43 -38.91 -3.66 15.97
CA SER A 43 -38.71 -4.83 16.83
C SER A 43 -38.97 -6.09 16.00
N ALA A 44 -37.94 -6.79 15.58
CA ALA A 44 -38.06 -8.13 15.02
C ALA A 44 -38.16 -9.14 16.17
N THR A 45 -39.33 -9.74 16.30
CA THR A 45 -39.60 -10.86 17.20
C THR A 45 -38.80 -12.08 16.74
N ALA A 46 -37.86 -12.53 17.54
CA ALA A 46 -37.12 -13.78 17.32
C ALA A 46 -38.04 -14.95 17.68
N GLU A 47 -38.35 -15.80 16.70
CA GLU A 47 -38.92 -17.12 16.95
C GLU A 47 -37.83 -18.05 17.52
N PRO A 48 -38.18 -18.90 18.52
CA PRO A 48 -37.24 -19.88 19.05
C PRO A 48 -37.05 -21.06 18.10
N VAL A 49 -35.82 -21.26 17.63
CA VAL A 49 -35.41 -22.45 16.88
C VAL A 49 -35.35 -23.64 17.84
N GLU A 50 -36.22 -24.61 17.66
CA GLU A 50 -36.21 -25.87 18.37
C GLU A 50 -34.94 -26.68 18.06
N LEU A 51 -34.21 -27.02 19.12
CA LEU A 51 -33.02 -27.87 19.07
C LEU A 51 -33.46 -29.34 18.97
N SER A 52 -33.46 -29.90 17.77
CA SER A 52 -33.68 -31.35 17.57
C SER A 52 -32.52 -32.16 18.10
N THR A 53 -32.68 -32.75 19.25
CA THR A 53 -31.78 -33.76 19.80
C THR A 53 -31.94 -35.09 19.04
N SER A 54 -30.96 -35.42 18.21
CA SER A 54 -30.87 -36.74 17.55
C SER A 54 -30.20 -37.72 18.50
N THR A 55 -31.00 -38.65 19.00
CA THR A 55 -30.57 -39.76 19.85
C THR A 55 -29.89 -40.84 18.99
N LEU A 56 -28.58 -41.01 19.13
CA LEU A 56 -27.85 -42.13 18.54
C LEU A 56 -27.97 -43.35 19.39
N ALA A 57 -28.53 -44.43 18.83
CA ALA A 57 -28.56 -45.77 19.43
C ALA A 57 -27.17 -46.43 19.38
N PRO A 58 -26.82 -47.25 20.39
CA PRO A 58 -25.53 -47.94 20.38
C PRO A 58 -25.57 -49.17 19.46
N VAL A 59 -24.67 -49.16 18.46
CA VAL A 59 -24.38 -50.33 17.64
C VAL A 59 -23.33 -51.19 18.37
N VAL A 60 -23.71 -52.37 18.79
CA VAL A 60 -22.82 -53.40 19.30
C VAL A 60 -22.11 -54.03 18.10
N ALA A 61 -20.79 -53.88 18.00
CA ALA A 61 -19.98 -54.57 17.00
C ALA A 61 -19.22 -55.72 17.65
N GLU A 62 -19.48 -56.90 17.14
CA GLU A 62 -18.80 -58.13 17.51
C GLU A 62 -17.32 -58.13 17.14
N SER A 63 -16.53 -58.66 18.07
CA SER A 63 -15.09 -58.93 17.92
C SER A 63 -14.85 -60.08 16.92
N LEU A 64 -14.13 -59.82 15.85
CA LEU A 64 -13.42 -60.81 15.06
C LEU A 64 -11.92 -60.57 15.20
N VAL A 65 -11.31 -61.46 16.01
CA VAL A 65 -9.85 -61.51 16.18
C VAL A 65 -9.27 -62.22 14.96
N THR A 66 -8.60 -61.50 14.10
CA THR A 66 -7.67 -62.07 13.11
C THR A 66 -6.25 -61.65 13.43
N ALA A 67 -5.44 -62.65 13.78
CA ALA A 67 -4.02 -62.47 14.01
C ALA A 67 -3.33 -62.01 12.71
N SER A 68 -2.83 -60.77 12.68
CA SER A 68 -2.02 -60.26 11.60
C SER A 68 -0.58 -60.09 12.08
N THR A 69 0.29 -60.77 11.38
CA THR A 69 1.73 -60.83 11.55
C THR A 69 2.32 -59.40 11.50
N PHE A 70 2.94 -58.96 12.59
CA PHE A 70 3.66 -57.70 12.66
C PHE A 70 4.91 -57.76 11.77
N ILE A 71 4.84 -57.15 10.61
CA ILE A 71 6.06 -56.73 9.90
C ILE A 71 6.50 -55.46 10.57
N GLN A 72 7.57 -55.54 11.33
CA GLN A 72 8.21 -54.39 11.99
C GLN A 72 8.85 -53.48 10.93
N GLN A 73 8.09 -52.45 10.51
CA GLN A 73 8.58 -51.47 9.61
C GLN A 73 9.49 -50.49 10.38
N ALA A 74 10.77 -50.44 9.99
CA ALA A 74 11.73 -49.54 10.59
C ALA A 74 11.21 -48.07 10.50
N PRO A 75 11.50 -47.22 11.50
CA PRO A 75 11.07 -45.83 11.47
C PRO A 75 11.73 -45.09 10.29
N VAL A 76 10.88 -44.68 9.34
CA VAL A 76 11.30 -43.74 8.29
C VAL A 76 11.58 -42.42 8.99
N SER A 77 12.85 -42.08 9.16
CA SER A 77 13.27 -40.75 9.61
C SER A 77 12.79 -39.73 8.57
N THR A 78 11.69 -39.08 8.87
CA THR A 78 11.22 -37.93 8.10
C THR A 78 12.26 -36.83 8.31
N MET A 79 13.19 -36.69 7.37
CA MET A 79 14.06 -35.51 7.31
C MET A 79 13.17 -34.29 7.11
N LYS A 80 12.97 -33.56 8.22
CA LYS A 80 12.36 -32.24 8.18
C LYS A 80 13.31 -31.35 7.35
N LEU A 81 12.94 -31.11 6.10
CA LEU A 81 13.67 -30.17 5.25
C LEU A 81 13.56 -28.78 5.89
N THR A 82 14.57 -28.41 6.67
CA THR A 82 14.67 -27.07 7.23
C THR A 82 15.03 -26.17 6.06
N THR A 83 14.04 -25.52 5.48
CA THR A 83 14.25 -24.45 4.49
C THR A 83 14.95 -23.31 5.23
N THR A 84 16.27 -23.25 5.13
CA THR A 84 17.04 -22.12 5.62
C THR A 84 16.68 -20.95 4.71
N THR A 85 15.82 -20.06 5.19
CA THR A 85 15.55 -18.79 4.54
C THR A 85 16.84 -17.99 4.56
N VAL A 86 17.54 -17.96 3.44
CA VAL A 86 18.72 -17.12 3.28
C VAL A 86 18.21 -15.67 3.23
N ALA A 87 18.42 -14.93 4.31
CA ALA A 87 18.16 -13.50 4.30
C ALA A 87 18.99 -12.87 3.17
N SER A 88 18.30 -12.25 2.21
CA SER A 88 18.97 -11.60 1.09
C SER A 88 19.82 -10.44 1.63
N THR A 89 21.14 -10.54 1.50
CA THR A 89 22.09 -9.48 1.90
C THR A 89 22.19 -8.39 0.83
N SER A 90 21.52 -8.55 -0.31
CA SER A 90 21.49 -7.56 -1.38
C SER A 90 20.50 -6.44 -1.05
N ARG A 91 20.87 -5.19 -1.43
CA ARG A 91 19.93 -4.08 -1.32
C ARG A 91 18.74 -4.29 -2.26
N PRO A 92 17.52 -3.95 -1.83
CA PRO A 92 16.35 -4.00 -2.69
C PRO A 92 16.54 -3.17 -3.97
N LYS A 93 16.05 -3.69 -5.08
CA LYS A 93 16.05 -3.02 -6.39
C LYS A 93 14.64 -3.08 -6.96
N LEU A 94 14.24 -2.00 -7.63
CA LEU A 94 12.94 -1.88 -8.27
C LEU A 94 13.14 -1.44 -9.72
N SER A 95 12.42 -2.05 -10.64
CA SER A 95 12.33 -1.64 -12.04
C SER A 95 10.88 -1.51 -12.47
N VAL A 96 10.61 -0.54 -13.33
CA VAL A 96 9.28 -0.21 -13.86
C VAL A 96 9.36 -0.22 -15.38
N SER A 97 8.40 -0.87 -16.04
CA SER A 97 8.43 -1.06 -17.50
C SER A 97 8.36 0.24 -18.30
N GLN A 98 7.70 1.26 -17.73
CA GLN A 98 7.63 2.61 -18.30
C GLN A 98 7.65 3.63 -17.16
N THR A 99 8.53 4.64 -17.27
CA THR A 99 8.73 5.66 -16.24
C THR A 99 8.50 7.09 -16.76
N THR A 100 8.36 7.26 -18.06
CA THR A 100 8.20 8.57 -18.67
C THR A 100 6.99 8.61 -19.60
N ASN A 101 6.44 9.82 -19.78
CA ASN A 101 5.32 10.06 -20.69
C ASN A 101 4.10 9.17 -20.37
N LEU A 102 3.81 8.97 -19.08
CA LEU A 102 2.66 8.19 -18.62
C LEU A 102 1.37 8.97 -18.86
N ASN A 103 0.29 8.26 -19.18
CA ASN A 103 -1.03 8.88 -19.25
C ASN A 103 -1.49 9.24 -17.82
N PRO A 104 -1.80 10.53 -17.53
CA PRO A 104 -2.20 10.96 -16.19
C PRO A 104 -3.51 10.33 -15.70
N ASN A 105 -4.37 9.87 -16.62
CA ASN A 105 -5.64 9.22 -16.30
C ASN A 105 -5.49 7.71 -16.03
N GLY A 106 -4.32 7.15 -16.26
CA GLY A 106 -4.00 5.75 -15.97
C GLY A 106 -3.07 5.11 -16.99
N THR A 107 -2.04 4.45 -16.48
CA THR A 107 -1.13 3.59 -17.25
C THR A 107 -0.85 2.33 -16.45
N SER A 108 -1.08 1.17 -17.05
CA SER A 108 -0.63 -0.11 -16.48
C SER A 108 0.86 -0.27 -16.71
N VAL A 109 1.62 -0.42 -15.63
CA VAL A 109 3.05 -0.71 -15.71
C VAL A 109 3.37 -2.03 -15.03
N THR A 110 4.34 -2.77 -15.56
CA THR A 110 4.91 -3.91 -14.88
C THR A 110 6.01 -3.44 -13.95
N VAL A 111 5.92 -3.81 -12.68
CA VAL A 111 6.92 -3.51 -11.66
C VAL A 111 7.58 -4.80 -11.20
N ARG A 112 8.91 -4.82 -11.22
CA ARG A 112 9.72 -5.96 -10.78
C ARG A 112 10.64 -5.53 -9.65
N GLY A 113 10.59 -6.30 -8.57
CA GLY A 113 11.47 -6.16 -7.43
C GLY A 113 12.45 -7.31 -7.32
N SER A 114 13.62 -7.07 -6.73
CA SER A 114 14.59 -8.11 -6.40
C SER A 114 15.41 -7.74 -5.17
N GLY A 115 15.89 -8.73 -4.43
CA GLY A 115 16.73 -8.53 -3.27
C GLY A 115 15.97 -8.07 -2.02
N TYR A 116 14.67 -8.29 -1.98
CA TYR A 116 13.82 -7.99 -0.82
C TYR A 116 13.92 -9.09 0.23
N ASP A 117 13.79 -8.69 1.49
CA ASP A 117 13.65 -9.60 2.63
C ASP A 117 12.20 -10.11 2.66
N ILE A 118 11.99 -11.38 2.33
CA ILE A 118 10.66 -12.00 2.26
C ILE A 118 9.92 -12.07 3.61
N ALA A 119 10.64 -11.88 4.72
CA ALA A 119 10.03 -11.79 6.05
C ALA A 119 9.35 -10.44 6.31
N LYS A 120 9.53 -9.46 5.40
CA LYS A 120 9.02 -8.10 5.55
C LYS A 120 8.12 -7.75 4.38
N GLY A 121 6.83 -7.52 4.66
CA GLY A 121 5.91 -7.04 3.63
C GLY A 121 6.22 -5.60 3.18
N VAL A 122 5.93 -5.31 1.92
CA VAL A 122 6.07 -3.98 1.33
C VAL A 122 4.82 -3.61 0.53
N TYR A 123 4.50 -2.32 0.50
CA TYR A 123 3.60 -1.75 -0.50
C TYR A 123 4.41 -1.29 -1.71
N VAL A 124 3.92 -1.62 -2.90
CA VAL A 124 4.37 -1.05 -4.17
C VAL A 124 3.32 -0.04 -4.60
N ILE A 125 3.66 1.24 -4.62
CA ILE A 125 2.70 2.33 -4.70
C ILE A 125 3.32 3.56 -5.38
N VAL A 126 2.49 4.49 -5.87
CA VAL A 126 2.95 5.79 -6.39
C VAL A 126 2.92 6.83 -5.27
N CYS A 127 4.07 7.45 -4.98
CA CYS A 127 4.17 8.46 -3.93
C CYS A 127 5.07 9.62 -4.33
N THR A 128 4.96 10.73 -3.59
CA THR A 128 5.95 11.81 -3.63
C THR A 128 7.30 11.32 -3.12
N GLN A 129 8.38 11.95 -3.58
CA GLN A 129 9.69 11.72 -2.99
C GLN A 129 9.75 12.36 -1.61
N ALA A 130 9.88 11.55 -0.57
CA ALA A 130 10.09 12.03 0.78
C ALA A 130 11.58 12.05 1.15
N ALA A 131 11.95 12.91 2.09
CA ALA A 131 13.25 12.85 2.77
C ALA A 131 13.38 11.51 3.53
N PRO A 132 14.60 11.02 3.80
CA PRO A 132 14.79 9.82 4.61
C PRO A 132 14.05 9.93 5.95
N GLY A 133 13.27 8.92 6.29
CA GLY A 133 12.48 8.85 7.52
C GLY A 133 11.15 9.61 7.50
N ALA A 134 10.91 10.49 6.52
CA ALA A 134 9.64 11.20 6.39
C ALA A 134 8.55 10.32 5.75
N GLN A 135 7.28 10.65 6.08
CA GLN A 135 6.12 10.06 5.41
C GLN A 135 5.95 10.72 4.03
N SER A 136 5.72 9.88 3.00
CA SER A 136 5.36 10.36 1.66
C SER A 136 3.84 10.45 1.55
N THR A 137 3.35 11.40 0.75
CA THR A 137 1.97 11.38 0.27
C THR A 137 1.88 10.45 -0.92
N CYS A 138 0.91 9.55 -0.92
CA CYS A 138 0.78 8.50 -1.92
C CYS A 138 -0.57 8.58 -2.65
N VAL A 139 -0.58 8.21 -3.93
CA VAL A 139 -1.77 8.13 -4.76
C VAL A 139 -2.65 6.97 -4.27
N GLY A 140 -3.91 7.27 -3.95
CA GLY A 140 -4.85 6.25 -3.48
C GLY A 140 -4.63 5.77 -2.04
N GLY A 141 -3.71 6.40 -1.31
CA GLY A 141 -3.40 6.00 0.08
C GLY A 141 -2.75 4.63 0.19
N VAL A 142 -2.75 4.07 1.40
CA VAL A 142 -2.27 2.71 1.67
C VAL A 142 -3.41 1.74 1.37
N ASN A 143 -3.16 0.77 0.50
CA ASN A 143 -4.15 -0.21 0.06
C ASN A 143 -4.17 -1.42 0.99
N ILE A 144 -4.73 -1.28 2.18
CA ILE A 144 -4.84 -2.36 3.17
C ILE A 144 -6.06 -3.27 2.96
N ASP A 145 -7.01 -2.85 2.14
CA ASP A 145 -8.23 -3.58 1.83
C ASP A 145 -8.28 -4.11 0.38
N GLY A 146 -7.23 -3.87 -0.41
CA GLY A 146 -7.13 -4.30 -1.80
C GLY A 146 -7.95 -3.47 -2.80
N SER A 147 -8.61 -2.38 -2.37
CA SER A 147 -9.53 -1.59 -3.22
C SER A 147 -8.81 -0.67 -4.21
N SER A 148 -7.56 -0.30 -3.96
CA SER A 148 -6.82 0.64 -4.80
C SER A 148 -5.94 -0.08 -5.84
N PRO A 149 -6.20 0.08 -7.15
CA PRO A 149 -5.35 -0.51 -8.19
C PRO A 149 -3.97 0.16 -8.30
N SER A 150 -3.78 1.32 -7.64
CA SER A 150 -2.52 2.09 -7.62
C SER A 150 -1.60 1.71 -6.47
N SER A 151 -1.93 0.66 -5.74
CA SER A 151 -1.11 0.11 -4.65
C SER A 151 -1.24 -1.41 -4.61
N VAL A 152 -0.14 -2.10 -4.50
CA VAL A 152 -0.09 -3.57 -4.35
C VAL A 152 0.69 -3.90 -3.09
N TRP A 153 0.11 -4.75 -2.26
CA TRP A 153 0.78 -5.27 -1.08
C TRP A 153 1.49 -6.58 -1.41
N VAL A 154 2.82 -6.59 -1.32
CA VAL A 154 3.65 -7.79 -1.52
C VAL A 154 4.09 -8.30 -0.16
N SER A 155 3.67 -9.51 0.21
CA SER A 155 3.99 -10.13 1.50
C SER A 155 3.77 -11.64 1.43
N SER A 156 4.77 -12.41 1.84
CA SER A 156 4.68 -13.89 1.96
C SER A 156 4.24 -14.35 3.34
N ASN A 157 4.03 -13.43 4.27
CA ASN A 157 3.57 -13.72 5.63
C ASN A 157 2.58 -12.66 6.11
N PRO A 158 1.45 -12.48 5.40
CA PRO A 158 0.44 -11.51 5.80
C PRO A 158 -0.30 -11.96 7.07
N PRO A 159 -0.85 -11.02 7.85
CA PRO A 159 -1.76 -11.36 8.92
C PRO A 159 -3.05 -12.02 8.39
N SER A 160 -3.77 -12.72 9.25
CA SER A 160 -4.93 -13.52 8.85
C SER A 160 -6.01 -12.74 8.11
N TYR A 161 -6.23 -11.46 8.46
CA TYR A 161 -7.21 -10.60 7.78
C TYR A 161 -6.80 -10.22 6.34
N ALA A 162 -5.52 -10.38 5.99
CA ALA A 162 -4.97 -9.99 4.71
C ALA A 162 -4.71 -11.17 3.76
N ILE A 163 -5.10 -12.38 4.15
CA ILE A 163 -5.02 -13.55 3.29
C ILE A 163 -5.88 -13.31 2.03
N GLY A 164 -5.24 -13.43 0.85
CA GLY A 164 -5.86 -13.15 -0.44
C GLY A 164 -5.79 -11.68 -0.90
N LEU A 165 -5.30 -10.76 -0.06
CA LEU A 165 -5.06 -9.36 -0.43
C LEU A 165 -3.61 -9.09 -0.84
N THR A 166 -2.70 -10.02 -0.57
CA THR A 166 -1.28 -9.87 -0.85
C THR A 166 -0.85 -10.68 -2.07
N THR A 167 0.24 -10.22 -2.69
CA THR A 167 1.03 -11.00 -3.65
C THR A 167 2.26 -11.52 -2.94
N ASP A 168 2.57 -12.81 -3.09
CA ASP A 168 3.75 -13.40 -2.46
C ASP A 168 5.06 -12.96 -3.14
N PHE A 169 6.12 -12.83 -2.34
CA PHE A 169 7.47 -12.83 -2.90
C PHE A 169 7.82 -14.21 -3.45
N GLN A 170 8.67 -14.23 -4.47
CA GLN A 170 9.39 -15.45 -4.82
C GLN A 170 10.41 -15.80 -3.72
N PRO A 171 10.83 -17.08 -3.60
CA PRO A 171 11.79 -17.50 -2.58
C PRO A 171 13.13 -16.75 -2.58
N ASP A 172 13.50 -16.16 -3.71
CA ASP A 172 14.71 -15.35 -3.88
C ASP A 172 14.53 -13.87 -3.51
N GLY A 173 13.37 -13.48 -2.99
CA GLY A 173 13.04 -12.11 -2.63
C GLY A 173 12.70 -11.24 -3.84
N SER A 174 12.34 -11.85 -4.97
CA SER A 174 11.82 -11.13 -6.13
C SER A 174 10.30 -11.11 -6.16
N PHE A 175 9.73 -10.17 -6.94
CA PHE A 175 8.32 -10.13 -7.28
C PHE A 175 8.12 -9.51 -8.68
N ASN A 176 6.96 -9.81 -9.27
CA ASN A 176 6.53 -9.23 -10.55
C ASN A 176 5.03 -8.94 -10.45
N ILE A 177 4.66 -7.66 -10.53
CA ILE A 177 3.27 -7.20 -10.38
C ILE A 177 2.90 -6.23 -11.50
N VAL A 178 1.60 -6.03 -11.69
CA VAL A 178 1.05 -4.94 -12.50
C VAL A 178 0.51 -3.87 -11.56
N LEU A 179 0.90 -2.62 -11.79
CA LEU A 179 0.46 -1.45 -11.03
C LEU A 179 -0.26 -0.48 -11.97
N GLN A 180 -1.44 -0.01 -11.56
CA GLN A 180 -2.12 1.10 -12.24
C GLN A 180 -1.56 2.42 -11.72
N VAL A 181 -0.86 3.13 -12.59
CA VAL A 181 -0.27 4.43 -12.26
C VAL A 181 -1.19 5.53 -12.75
N VAL A 182 -1.71 6.35 -11.82
CA VAL A 182 -2.48 7.56 -12.12
C VAL A 182 -1.76 8.78 -11.54
N ALA A 183 -1.99 9.95 -12.14
CA ALA A 183 -1.29 11.17 -11.72
C ALA A 183 -1.89 11.79 -10.46
N LYS A 184 -3.18 11.60 -10.22
CA LYS A 184 -3.91 12.37 -9.20
C LYS A 184 -4.69 11.47 -8.25
N SER A 185 -4.69 11.86 -6.97
CA SER A 185 -5.55 11.29 -5.95
C SER A 185 -5.71 12.30 -4.81
N GLY A 186 -6.94 12.70 -4.54
CA GLY A 186 -7.22 13.79 -3.60
C GLY A 186 -6.46 15.06 -4.00
N GLU A 187 -5.71 15.61 -3.05
CA GLU A 187 -4.91 16.82 -3.28
C GLU A 187 -3.56 16.55 -3.94
N LEU A 188 -3.13 15.30 -4.04
CA LEU A 188 -1.87 14.95 -4.68
C LEU A 188 -2.01 15.00 -6.20
N ASP A 189 -1.15 15.79 -6.86
CA ASP A 189 -1.02 15.89 -8.31
C ASP A 189 0.42 15.67 -8.75
N CYS A 190 0.73 14.48 -9.20
CA CYS A 190 2.05 14.08 -9.69
C CYS A 190 2.45 14.70 -11.03
N THR A 191 1.57 15.49 -11.66
CA THR A 191 1.95 16.33 -12.80
C THR A 191 2.61 17.63 -12.35
N LEU A 192 2.41 18.03 -11.07
CA LEU A 192 2.92 19.26 -10.48
C LEU A 192 4.08 19.01 -9.51
N VAL A 193 4.14 17.83 -8.91
CA VAL A 193 5.17 17.45 -7.93
C VAL A 193 5.92 16.19 -8.37
N ARG A 194 7.13 16.02 -7.85
CA ARG A 194 7.94 14.85 -8.17
C ARG A 194 7.39 13.61 -7.49
N CYS A 195 6.90 12.67 -8.29
CA CYS A 195 6.45 11.36 -7.85
C CYS A 195 7.32 10.22 -8.40
N GLY A 196 7.15 9.04 -7.83
CA GLY A 196 7.79 7.82 -8.28
C GLY A 196 6.99 6.59 -7.88
N VAL A 197 7.24 5.48 -8.55
CA VAL A 197 6.87 4.17 -8.04
C VAL A 197 7.84 3.83 -6.93
N VAL A 198 7.31 3.51 -5.76
CA VAL A 198 8.12 3.23 -4.57
C VAL A 198 7.77 1.88 -3.98
N THR A 199 8.74 1.26 -3.32
CA THR A 199 8.47 0.27 -2.29
C THR A 199 8.61 0.92 -0.92
N ARG A 200 7.75 0.53 0.00
CA ARG A 200 7.77 0.96 1.40
C ARG A 200 7.36 -0.20 2.27
N SER A 201 7.95 -0.30 3.45
CA SER A 201 7.49 -1.29 4.43
C SER A 201 5.99 -1.13 4.68
N ASP A 202 5.33 -2.25 4.85
CA ASP A 202 3.90 -2.29 5.13
C ASP A 202 3.57 -1.65 6.50
N HIS A 203 2.27 -1.52 6.80
CA HIS A 203 1.81 -0.88 8.04
C HIS A 203 2.22 -1.62 9.31
N LEU A 204 2.63 -2.89 9.20
CA LEU A 204 3.14 -3.67 10.35
C LEU A 204 4.54 -3.21 10.77
N ARG A 205 5.28 -2.55 9.83
CA ARG A 205 6.67 -2.10 10.02
C ARG A 205 6.90 -0.72 9.42
N TYR A 206 5.94 0.19 9.53
CA TYR A 206 5.91 1.48 8.83
C TYR A 206 7.14 2.38 9.10
N THR A 207 7.89 2.14 10.18
CA THR A 207 9.14 2.86 10.50
C THR A 207 10.38 2.23 9.87
N ASP A 208 10.30 0.98 9.38
CA ASP A 208 11.42 0.31 8.71
C ASP A 208 11.57 0.87 7.28
N ARG A 209 12.75 1.41 6.98
CA ARG A 209 13.08 1.98 5.67
C ARG A 209 14.09 1.16 4.89
N THR A 210 14.42 -0.03 5.37
CA THR A 210 15.46 -0.88 4.77
C THR A 210 15.06 -1.43 3.40
N GLN A 211 13.75 -1.45 3.10
CA GLN A 211 13.18 -1.95 1.85
C GLN A 211 12.65 -0.82 0.94
N ASP A 212 12.90 0.44 1.29
CA ASP A 212 12.45 1.58 0.52
C ASP A 212 13.30 1.73 -0.75
N VAL A 213 12.64 1.79 -1.90
CA VAL A 213 13.22 2.12 -3.20
C VAL A 213 12.32 3.14 -3.87
N PHE A 214 12.89 4.13 -4.56
CA PHE A 214 12.16 5.16 -5.29
C PHE A 214 12.62 5.16 -6.76
N VAL A 215 11.67 4.91 -7.68
CA VAL A 215 11.88 5.01 -9.13
C VAL A 215 11.06 6.20 -9.63
N PRO A 216 11.70 7.30 -10.04
CA PRO A 216 10.98 8.49 -10.49
C PRO A 216 10.16 8.22 -11.75
N ILE A 217 8.98 8.85 -11.82
CA ILE A 217 8.10 8.78 -12.98
C ILE A 217 7.70 10.18 -13.44
N THR A 218 7.31 10.31 -14.71
CA THR A 218 6.76 11.55 -15.28
C THR A 218 5.54 11.23 -16.14
N PHE A 219 4.58 12.15 -16.09
CA PHE A 219 3.34 12.07 -16.88
C PHE A 219 3.45 12.98 -18.10
N ASN A 220 2.71 12.65 -19.17
CA ASN A 220 2.52 13.60 -20.24
C ASN A 220 1.62 14.74 -19.76
N THR A 221 1.96 15.96 -20.15
CA THR A 221 1.21 17.18 -19.80
C THR A 221 0.31 17.65 -20.94
N ASN A 222 0.36 16.95 -22.08
CA ASN A 222 -0.58 17.19 -23.19
C ASN A 222 -1.79 16.25 -23.00
N PRO A 223 -3.00 16.82 -22.83
CA PRO A 223 -4.22 16.04 -22.74
C PRO A 223 -4.58 15.38 -24.08
#